data_05a62a221ccea82a4251d5b3e2e5aac0
#
_entry.id   05a62a221ccea82a4251d5b3e2e5aac0
#
_cell.length_a   1.000
_cell.length_b   1.000
_cell.length_c   1.000
_cell.angle_alpha   90.00
_cell.angle_beta   90.00
_cell.angle_gamma   90.00
#
_symmetry.space_group_name_H-M   'P 1'
#
loop_
_entity.id
_entity.type
_entity.pdbx_description
1 polymer ?
#
loop_
_entity_poly.entity_id
_entity_poly.type
_entity_poly.pdbx_seq_one_letter_code
_entity_poly.pdbx_strand_id
1 'polypeptide(L)'
;IKNYMADNLNTMLTISEALNDEVIPNALTAENYQNDGPDFVKTRKILKNTQDKLSASKETMIILSKDDTVMSYLKNDDSYYIDLYKEMVGEESSVDDIKKNIDDIVNLIQSQQNVLEFLSENKNMWNVQNGKIQFDDDILLNQYNQLLLAVQ
;
A
#
# COMPACT_ATOMS: atom_id res chain seq x y z
N ILE A 1 -6.30 -25.48 13.14
CA ILE A 1 -5.05 -24.80 12.86
C ILE A 1 -4.79 -24.64 11.35
N LYS A 2 -5.19 -25.64 10.57
CA LYS A 2 -5.01 -25.64 9.12
C LYS A 2 -5.67 -24.41 8.46
N ASN A 3 -6.90 -24.08 8.86
CA ASN A 3 -7.62 -22.91 8.33
C ASN A 3 -6.95 -21.61 8.78
N TYR A 4 -6.48 -21.53 10.00
CA TYR A 4 -5.74 -20.39 10.51
C TYR A 4 -4.48 -20.14 9.68
N MET A 5 -3.69 -21.19 9.42
CA MET A 5 -2.48 -21.09 8.60
C MET A 5 -2.79 -20.68 7.16
N ALA A 6 -3.88 -21.22 6.59
CA ALA A 6 -4.31 -20.86 5.24
C ALA A 6 -4.72 -19.37 5.16
N ASP A 7 -5.47 -18.87 6.14
CA ASP A 7 -5.91 -17.48 6.16
C ASP A 7 -4.73 -16.53 6.34
N ASN A 8 -3.76 -16.88 7.20
CA ASN A 8 -2.53 -16.10 7.34
C ASN A 8 -1.72 -16.09 6.04
N LEU A 9 -1.55 -17.25 5.40
CA LEU A 9 -0.81 -17.35 4.15
C LEU A 9 -1.49 -16.53 3.05
N ASN A 10 -2.81 -16.62 2.91
CA ASN A 10 -3.56 -15.85 1.92
C ASN A 10 -3.42 -14.34 2.16
N THR A 11 -3.47 -13.90 3.42
CA THR A 11 -3.27 -12.50 3.78
C THR A 11 -1.87 -12.03 3.40
N MET A 12 -0.84 -12.82 3.72
CA MET A 12 0.54 -12.48 3.37
C MET A 12 0.77 -12.45 1.86
N LEU A 13 0.15 -13.35 1.10
CA LEU A 13 0.23 -13.35 -0.36
C LEU A 13 -0.43 -12.09 -0.95
N THR A 14 -1.59 -11.71 -0.43
CA THR A 14 -2.28 -10.49 -0.86
C THR A 14 -1.42 -9.24 -0.62
N ILE A 15 -0.80 -9.16 0.54
CA ILE A 15 0.13 -8.06 0.88
C ILE A 15 1.31 -8.06 -0.09
N SER A 16 1.92 -9.21 -0.32
CA SER A 16 3.07 -9.34 -1.21
C SER A 16 2.73 -8.93 -2.65
N GLU A 17 1.60 -9.37 -3.17
CA GLU A 17 1.13 -9.00 -4.50
C GLU A 17 0.90 -7.48 -4.62
N ALA A 18 0.29 -6.88 -3.60
CA ALA A 18 0.04 -5.45 -3.59
C ALA A 18 1.35 -4.64 -3.54
N LEU A 19 2.33 -5.09 -2.74
CA LEU A 19 3.63 -4.42 -2.61
C LEU A 19 4.47 -4.53 -3.88
N ASN A 20 4.26 -5.56 -4.69
CA ASN A 20 5.00 -5.80 -5.93
C ASN A 20 4.31 -5.23 -7.17
N ASP A 21 3.22 -4.49 -7.01
CA ASP A 21 2.54 -3.85 -8.13
C ASP A 21 3.44 -2.80 -8.77
N GLU A 22 3.66 -2.94 -10.08
CA GLU A 22 4.52 -2.05 -10.86
C GLU A 22 3.99 -0.60 -10.91
N VAL A 23 2.72 -0.39 -10.63
CA VAL A 23 2.14 0.95 -10.66
C VAL A 23 2.75 1.86 -9.60
N ILE A 24 3.15 1.30 -8.43
CA ILE A 24 3.74 2.10 -7.35
C ILE A 24 5.04 2.78 -7.81
N PRO A 25 6.06 2.07 -8.32
CA PRO A 25 7.28 2.73 -8.77
C PRO A 25 7.10 3.58 -10.04
N ASN A 26 6.08 3.30 -10.85
CA ASN A 26 5.88 3.95 -12.15
C ASN A 26 4.87 5.09 -12.13
N ALA A 27 4.15 5.30 -11.02
CA ALA A 27 3.06 6.28 -10.94
C ALA A 27 3.52 7.72 -11.24
N LEU A 28 4.68 8.12 -10.75
CA LEU A 28 5.21 9.47 -10.85
C LEU A 28 6.38 9.57 -11.84
N THR A 29 6.25 8.92 -12.99
CA THR A 29 7.23 9.00 -14.07
C THR A 29 6.69 9.86 -15.21
N ALA A 30 7.59 10.51 -15.95
CA ALA A 30 7.22 11.27 -17.14
C ALA A 30 6.49 10.41 -18.16
N GLU A 31 6.89 9.15 -18.31
CA GLU A 31 6.22 8.19 -19.18
C GLU A 31 4.75 7.99 -18.78
N ASN A 32 4.48 7.79 -17.51
CA ASN A 32 3.11 7.65 -17.02
C ASN A 32 2.31 8.94 -17.17
N TYR A 33 2.95 10.09 -17.01
CA TYR A 33 2.29 11.38 -17.22
C TYR A 33 1.85 11.55 -18.66
N GLN A 34 2.62 11.06 -19.61
CA GLN A 34 2.24 11.05 -21.04
C GLN A 34 1.15 10.03 -21.34
N ASN A 35 1.25 8.83 -20.78
CA ASN A 35 0.39 7.70 -21.13
C ASN A 35 -0.99 7.75 -20.46
N ASP A 36 -1.06 8.21 -19.23
CA ASP A 36 -2.31 8.21 -18.44
C ASP A 36 -2.74 9.61 -17.98
N GLY A 37 -1.88 10.62 -18.12
CA GLY A 37 -2.26 12.00 -17.85
C GLY A 37 -3.18 12.57 -18.93
N PRO A 38 -3.80 13.73 -18.66
CA PRO A 38 -3.66 14.55 -17.45
C PRO A 38 -4.53 14.14 -16.26
N ASP A 39 -5.50 13.25 -16.43
CA ASP A 39 -6.46 12.89 -15.39
C ASP A 39 -6.08 11.64 -14.60
N PHE A 40 -5.18 10.82 -15.10
CA PHE A 40 -4.63 9.63 -14.42
C PHE A 40 -5.70 8.64 -13.95
N VAL A 41 -6.73 8.43 -14.75
CA VAL A 41 -7.87 7.58 -14.38
C VAL A 41 -7.42 6.15 -14.05
N LYS A 42 -6.58 5.57 -14.90
CA LYS A 42 -6.08 4.20 -14.71
C LYS A 42 -5.13 4.11 -13.51
N THR A 43 -4.15 5.00 -13.43
CA THR A 43 -3.16 5.02 -12.34
C THR A 43 -3.82 5.22 -10.99
N ARG A 44 -4.72 6.20 -10.88
CA ARG A 44 -5.43 6.50 -9.63
C ARG A 44 -6.31 5.34 -9.18
N LYS A 45 -6.96 4.66 -10.13
CA LYS A 45 -7.79 3.49 -9.82
C LYS A 45 -6.95 2.34 -9.25
N ILE A 46 -5.80 2.04 -9.86
CA ILE A 46 -4.91 0.98 -9.41
C ILE A 46 -4.32 1.32 -8.04
N LEU A 47 -3.86 2.56 -7.85
CA LEU A 47 -3.32 3.01 -6.56
C LEU A 47 -4.37 2.91 -5.45
N LYS A 48 -5.60 3.33 -5.72
CA LYS A 48 -6.71 3.23 -4.76
C LYS A 48 -7.01 1.79 -4.41
N ASN A 49 -7.09 0.90 -5.40
CA ASN A 49 -7.33 -0.52 -5.18
C ASN A 49 -6.21 -1.16 -4.35
N THR A 50 -4.96 -0.82 -4.64
CA THR A 50 -3.79 -1.32 -3.90
C THR A 50 -3.83 -0.83 -2.46
N GLN A 51 -4.13 0.45 -2.23
CA GLN A 51 -4.27 1.04 -0.92
C GLN A 51 -5.38 0.35 -0.11
N ASP A 52 -6.53 0.11 -0.72
CA ASP A 52 -7.67 -0.56 -0.08
C ASP A 52 -7.35 -2.02 0.26
N LYS A 53 -6.67 -2.74 -0.62
CA LYS A 53 -6.21 -4.12 -0.37
C LYS A 53 -5.23 -4.20 0.79
N LEU A 54 -4.26 -3.28 0.84
CA LEU A 54 -3.29 -3.22 1.93
C LEU A 54 -3.97 -2.91 3.27
N SER A 55 -4.90 -1.96 3.29
CA SER A 55 -5.64 -1.61 4.50
C SER A 55 -6.52 -2.77 4.98
N ALA A 56 -7.22 -3.45 4.07
CA ALA A 56 -8.03 -4.62 4.38
C ALA A 56 -7.17 -5.78 4.90
N SER A 57 -6.01 -6.01 4.29
CA SER A 57 -5.07 -7.05 4.72
C SER A 57 -4.49 -6.76 6.11
N LYS A 58 -4.22 -5.48 6.41
CA LYS A 58 -3.80 -5.07 7.75
C LYS A 58 -4.87 -5.39 8.80
N GLU A 59 -6.13 -5.06 8.52
CA GLU A 59 -7.25 -5.38 9.42
C GLU A 59 -7.40 -6.90 9.63
N THR A 60 -7.31 -7.68 8.56
CA THR A 60 -7.35 -9.15 8.64
C THR A 60 -6.21 -9.67 9.51
N MET A 61 -5.00 -9.13 9.33
CA MET A 61 -3.84 -9.53 10.09
C MET A 61 -3.98 -9.21 11.59
N ILE A 62 -4.56 -8.05 11.92
CA ILE A 62 -4.86 -7.67 13.30
C ILE A 62 -5.85 -8.66 13.92
N ILE A 63 -6.93 -8.99 13.19
CA ILE A 63 -7.94 -9.96 13.66
C ILE A 63 -7.31 -11.33 13.87
N LEU A 64 -6.53 -11.83 12.91
CA LEU A 64 -5.88 -13.13 13.01
C LEU A 64 -4.83 -13.20 14.14
N SER A 65 -4.29 -12.06 14.57
CA SER A 65 -3.31 -11.99 15.65
C SER A 65 -3.93 -11.93 17.04
N LYS A 66 -5.26 -11.77 17.16
CA LYS A 66 -5.95 -11.74 18.44
C LYS A 66 -6.07 -13.15 19.04
N ASP A 67 -5.82 -13.27 20.34
CA ASP A 67 -5.90 -14.54 21.06
C ASP A 67 -7.25 -15.24 20.89
N ASP A 68 -8.35 -14.49 21.03
CA ASP A 68 -9.70 -15.02 20.87
C ASP A 68 -9.94 -15.61 19.47
N THR A 69 -9.41 -14.94 18.44
CA THR A 69 -9.54 -15.41 17.06
C THR A 69 -8.76 -16.70 16.87
N VAL A 70 -7.51 -16.75 17.33
CA VAL A 70 -6.68 -17.95 17.21
C VAL A 70 -7.32 -19.11 17.96
N MET A 71 -7.80 -18.88 19.17
CA MET A 71 -8.45 -19.91 19.99
C MET A 71 -9.73 -20.44 19.33
N SER A 72 -10.41 -19.63 18.49
CA SER A 72 -11.57 -20.09 17.71
C SER A 72 -11.23 -21.10 16.63
N TYR A 73 -9.99 -21.09 16.13
CA TYR A 73 -9.49 -22.06 15.13
C TYR A 73 -8.97 -23.35 15.80
N LEU A 74 -8.69 -23.32 17.11
CA LEU A 74 -8.15 -24.44 17.86
C LEU A 74 -9.26 -25.14 18.62
N LYS A 75 -9.24 -26.46 18.61
CA LYS A 75 -10.16 -27.25 19.43
C LYS A 75 -9.59 -27.44 20.84
N ASN A 76 -10.48 -27.68 21.80
CA ASN A 76 -10.11 -27.76 23.21
C ASN A 76 -9.06 -28.83 23.54
N ASP A 77 -8.91 -29.85 22.70
CA ASP A 77 -7.97 -30.95 22.90
C ASP A 77 -6.67 -30.82 22.11
N ASP A 78 -6.49 -29.70 21.39
CA ASP A 78 -5.30 -29.42 20.60
C ASP A 78 -4.21 -28.69 21.40
N SER A 79 -3.85 -29.24 22.58
CA SER A 79 -2.88 -28.61 23.48
C SER A 79 -1.52 -28.34 22.84
N TYR A 80 -1.09 -29.26 21.96
CA TYR A 80 0.16 -29.08 21.21
C TYR A 80 0.14 -27.79 20.35
N TYR A 81 -0.96 -27.56 19.66
CA TYR A 81 -1.11 -26.37 18.82
C TYR A 81 -1.27 -25.09 19.63
N ILE A 82 -1.89 -25.16 20.80
CA ILE A 82 -1.99 -24.04 21.72
C ILE A 82 -0.60 -23.64 22.22
N ASP A 83 0.23 -24.61 22.58
CA ASP A 83 1.60 -24.36 23.02
C ASP A 83 2.46 -23.79 21.89
N LEU A 84 2.30 -24.32 20.67
CA LEU A 84 2.99 -23.81 19.48
C LEU A 84 2.57 -22.35 19.20
N TYR A 85 1.29 -22.04 19.32
CA TYR A 85 0.82 -20.66 19.16
C TYR A 85 1.43 -19.73 20.21
N LYS A 86 1.51 -20.13 21.46
CA LYS A 86 2.12 -19.32 22.53
C LYS A 86 3.60 -19.04 22.26
N GLU A 87 4.32 -19.99 21.65
CA GLU A 87 5.69 -19.77 21.22
C GLU A 87 5.74 -18.75 20.06
N MET A 88 4.80 -18.83 19.11
CA MET A 88 4.73 -17.91 17.99
C MET A 88 4.37 -16.48 18.40
N VAL A 89 3.56 -16.31 19.44
CA VAL A 89 3.19 -14.99 19.97
C VAL A 89 4.40 -14.25 20.56
N GLY A 90 5.47 -14.97 20.92
CA GLY A 90 6.76 -14.36 21.26
C GLY A 90 7.39 -13.58 20.11
N GLU A 91 6.86 -13.70 18.88
CA GLU A 91 7.29 -12.97 17.70
C GLU A 91 6.37 -11.77 17.37
N GLU A 92 5.73 -11.17 18.37
CA GLU A 92 4.87 -9.98 18.18
C GLU A 92 5.57 -8.85 17.42
N SER A 93 6.90 -8.73 17.57
CA SER A 93 7.68 -7.71 16.86
C SER A 93 7.57 -7.81 15.34
N SER A 94 7.45 -9.02 14.76
CA SER A 94 7.35 -9.19 13.31
C SER A 94 5.99 -8.75 12.78
N VAL A 95 4.91 -8.95 13.53
CA VAL A 95 3.55 -8.49 13.16
C VAL A 95 3.48 -6.97 13.20
N ASP A 96 4.02 -6.35 14.23
CA ASP A 96 4.06 -4.89 14.35
C ASP A 96 4.91 -4.26 13.23
N ASP A 97 6.02 -4.88 12.87
CA ASP A 97 6.87 -4.44 11.76
C ASP A 97 6.11 -4.51 10.42
N ILE A 98 5.36 -5.57 10.18
CA ILE A 98 4.55 -5.72 8.96
C ILE A 98 3.45 -4.66 8.92
N LYS A 99 2.76 -4.40 10.04
CA LYS A 99 1.75 -3.34 10.13
C LYS A 99 2.35 -1.98 9.80
N LYS A 100 3.52 -1.69 10.35
CA LYS A 100 4.23 -0.43 10.08
C LYS A 100 4.58 -0.32 8.60
N ASN A 101 5.10 -1.39 8.00
CA ASN A 101 5.44 -1.41 6.58
C ASN A 101 4.20 -1.18 5.72
N ILE A 102 3.06 -1.76 6.06
CA ILE A 102 1.79 -1.52 5.35
C ILE A 102 1.40 -0.05 5.48
N ASP A 103 1.45 0.52 6.68
CA ASP A 103 1.12 1.93 6.90
C ASP A 103 2.03 2.86 6.10
N ASP A 104 3.33 2.57 6.05
CA ASP A 104 4.29 3.35 5.28
C ASP A 104 3.97 3.32 3.78
N ILE A 105 3.61 2.17 3.24
CA ILE A 105 3.24 2.03 1.82
C ILE A 105 1.88 2.68 1.53
N VAL A 106 0.90 2.53 2.41
CA VAL A 106 -0.40 3.20 2.26
C VAL A 106 -0.21 4.71 2.25
N ASN A 107 0.65 5.25 3.12
CA ASN A 107 0.97 6.66 3.15
C ASN A 107 1.74 7.11 1.91
N LEU A 108 2.66 6.28 1.40
CA LEU A 108 3.36 6.54 0.14
C LEU A 108 2.37 6.64 -1.02
N ILE A 109 1.45 5.69 -1.13
CA ILE A 109 0.42 5.68 -2.17
C ILE A 109 -0.46 6.94 -2.06
N GLN A 110 -0.83 7.33 -0.84
CA GLN A 110 -1.60 8.55 -0.63
C GLN A 110 -0.84 9.79 -1.11
N SER A 111 0.44 9.86 -0.81
CA SER A 111 1.30 10.96 -1.28
C SER A 111 1.41 10.98 -2.80
N GLN A 112 1.49 9.82 -3.43
CA GLN A 112 1.47 9.72 -4.90
C GLN A 112 0.13 10.19 -5.48
N GLN A 113 -0.98 9.81 -4.86
CA GLN A 113 -2.31 10.27 -5.30
C GLN A 113 -2.45 11.78 -5.17
N ASN A 114 -1.87 12.38 -4.14
CA ASN A 114 -1.88 13.83 -3.97
C ASN A 114 -1.14 14.53 -5.10
N VAL A 115 -0.02 13.98 -5.57
CA VAL A 115 0.71 14.50 -6.74
C VAL A 115 -0.14 14.40 -8.00
N LEU A 116 -0.76 13.24 -8.24
CA LEU A 116 -1.60 13.03 -9.42
C LEU A 116 -2.84 13.92 -9.42
N GLU A 117 -3.45 14.13 -8.27
CA GLU A 117 -4.57 15.05 -8.11
C GLU A 117 -4.17 16.48 -8.44
N PHE A 118 -3.02 16.93 -7.93
CA PHE A 118 -2.46 18.24 -8.26
C PHE A 118 -2.25 18.41 -9.76
N LEU A 119 -1.66 17.42 -10.41
CA LEU A 119 -1.43 17.44 -11.85
C LEU A 119 -2.74 17.46 -12.64
N SER A 120 -3.73 16.71 -12.22
CA SER A 120 -5.06 16.67 -12.83
C SER A 120 -5.80 18.01 -12.69
N GLU A 121 -5.72 18.63 -11.52
CA GLU A 121 -6.34 19.94 -11.26
C GLU A 121 -5.69 21.07 -12.07
N ASN A 122 -4.41 20.92 -12.42
CA ASN A 122 -3.63 21.90 -13.18
C ASN A 122 -3.27 21.39 -14.58
N LYS A 123 -4.11 20.56 -15.17
CA LYS A 123 -3.81 19.83 -16.42
C LYS A 123 -3.44 20.68 -17.61
N ASN A 124 -3.86 21.93 -17.66
CA ASN A 124 -3.56 22.85 -18.76
C ASN A 124 -2.28 23.66 -18.52
N MET A 125 -1.62 23.47 -17.39
CA MET A 125 -0.48 24.26 -16.96
C MET A 125 0.85 23.48 -16.98
N TRP A 126 0.83 22.25 -17.48
CA TRP A 126 2.02 21.43 -17.58
C TRP A 126 1.98 20.52 -18.81
N ASN A 127 3.13 20.08 -19.24
CA ASN A 127 3.27 19.06 -20.29
C ASN A 127 4.56 18.27 -20.05
N VAL A 128 4.78 17.23 -20.85
CA VAL A 128 6.02 16.46 -20.81
C VAL A 128 6.80 16.72 -22.09
N GLN A 129 8.05 17.16 -21.95
CA GLN A 129 8.97 17.41 -23.05
C GLN A 129 10.32 16.77 -22.76
N ASN A 130 10.86 16.02 -23.71
CA ASN A 130 12.17 15.37 -23.59
C ASN A 130 12.28 14.48 -22.33
N GLY A 131 11.20 13.77 -21.98
CA GLY A 131 11.16 12.88 -20.82
C GLY A 131 11.09 13.59 -19.48
N LYS A 132 10.75 14.88 -19.47
CA LYS A 132 10.64 15.67 -18.24
C LYS A 132 9.35 16.47 -18.22
N ILE A 133 8.75 16.58 -17.02
CA ILE A 133 7.60 17.46 -16.85
C ILE A 133 8.04 18.91 -16.87
N GLN A 134 7.26 19.75 -17.57
CA GLN A 134 7.46 21.18 -17.70
C GLN A 134 6.21 21.91 -17.22
N PHE A 135 6.38 22.92 -16.40
CA PHE A 135 5.27 23.77 -15.94
C PHE A 135 5.34 25.15 -16.58
N ASP A 136 4.18 25.72 -16.87
CA ASP A 136 4.06 27.07 -17.42
C ASP A 136 4.36 28.16 -16.38
N ASP A 137 4.37 27.78 -15.09
CA ASP A 137 4.46 28.70 -13.96
C ASP A 137 5.41 28.13 -12.89
N ASP A 138 6.35 28.95 -12.43
CA ASP A 138 7.31 28.56 -11.40
C ASP A 138 6.64 28.26 -10.04
N ILE A 139 5.52 28.90 -9.75
CA ILE A 139 4.77 28.64 -8.51
C ILE A 139 4.24 27.21 -8.52
N LEU A 140 3.68 26.74 -9.63
CA LEU A 140 3.21 25.36 -9.78
C LEU A 140 4.37 24.36 -9.72
N LEU A 141 5.50 24.68 -10.34
CA LEU A 141 6.70 23.84 -10.24
C LEU A 141 7.14 23.68 -8.78
N ASN A 142 7.15 24.76 -8.01
CA ASN A 142 7.52 24.72 -6.59
C ASN A 142 6.52 23.88 -5.78
N GLN A 143 5.23 24.03 -6.03
CA GLN A 143 4.19 23.22 -5.38
C GLN A 143 4.34 21.73 -5.70
N TYR A 144 4.61 21.42 -6.97
CA TYR A 144 4.87 20.05 -7.41
C TYR A 144 6.07 19.46 -6.69
N ASN A 145 7.17 20.20 -6.60
CA ASN A 145 8.39 19.77 -5.90
C ASN A 145 8.13 19.53 -4.41
N GLN A 146 7.31 20.34 -3.75
CA GLN A 146 6.94 20.15 -2.36
C GLN A 146 6.13 18.85 -2.17
N LEU A 147 5.21 18.55 -3.08
CA LEU A 147 4.46 17.30 -3.02
C LEU A 147 5.35 16.08 -3.26
N LEU A 148 6.36 16.20 -4.13
CA LEU A 148 7.33 15.11 -4.37
C LEU A 148 8.17 14.81 -3.11
N LEU A 149 8.48 15.80 -2.29
CA LEU A 149 9.22 15.58 -1.04
C LEU A 149 8.45 14.66 -0.09
N ALA A 150 7.14 14.71 -0.08
CA ALA A 150 6.31 13.84 0.75
C ALA A 150 6.31 12.37 0.29
N VAL A 151 6.74 12.12 -0.95
CA VAL A 151 6.80 10.76 -1.53
C VAL A 151 8.11 10.05 -1.17
N GLN A 152 9.09 10.76 -0.72
CA GLN A 152 10.42 10.21 -0.41
C GLN A 152 10.52 9.56 0.96
#